data_05fb7b6e742b0472ab13c743963f60d8
#
_entry.id   05fb7b6e742b0472ab13c743963f60d8
#
_cell.length_a   1.000
_cell.length_b   1.000
_cell.length_c   1.000
_cell.angle_alpha   90.00
_cell.angle_beta   90.00
_cell.angle_gamma   90.00
#
_symmetry.space_group_name_H-M   'P 1'
#
loop_
_entity.id
_entity.type
_entity.pdbx_description
1 polymer ?
#
loop_
_entity_poly.entity_id
_entity_poly.type
_entity_poly.pdbx_seq_one_letter_code
_entity_poly.pdbx_strand_id
1 'polypeptide(L)'
;LKQKELAQEIATVHQQNTVPSDITVKELVYYGRIPRKKYFQGNSNEDEEIVEWAIKRTGLEKLKDKSVMSMSGGERQRAFIAMALAQKSEILFLDEPTTYLDIYHQVEILELVKELNEESNLTVVMVLHDINQAIKYSDNIIVMKFGQAIASGKVNEVINMNLLNDVYKIGGFISEIEKETIFVPLKL
;
A
#
# COMPACT_ATOMS: atom_id res chain seq x y z
N LEU A 1 -13.26 -11.19 -16.42
CA LEU A 1 -12.28 -12.03 -15.71
C LEU A 1 -12.98 -12.85 -14.65
N LYS A 2 -12.62 -14.14 -14.48
CA LYS A 2 -13.09 -14.92 -13.33
C LYS A 2 -12.39 -14.41 -12.06
N GLN A 3 -13.03 -14.55 -10.90
CA GLN A 3 -12.46 -14.07 -9.62
C GLN A 3 -11.02 -14.55 -9.38
N LYS A 4 -10.71 -15.78 -9.73
CA LYS A 4 -9.36 -16.34 -9.58
C LYS A 4 -8.34 -15.67 -10.51
N GLU A 5 -8.72 -15.33 -11.75
CA GLU A 5 -7.89 -14.63 -12.71
C GLU A 5 -7.61 -13.21 -12.22
N LEU A 6 -8.64 -12.50 -11.74
CA LEU A 6 -8.48 -11.17 -11.16
C LEU A 6 -7.55 -11.19 -9.94
N ALA A 7 -7.68 -12.20 -9.06
CA ALA A 7 -6.81 -12.36 -7.92
C ALA A 7 -5.36 -12.76 -8.29
N GLN A 8 -5.04 -13.09 -9.52
CA GLN A 8 -3.66 -13.29 -10.01
C GLN A 8 -3.04 -12.01 -10.55
N GLU A 9 -3.86 -11.05 -10.98
CA GLU A 9 -3.44 -9.77 -11.56
C GLU A 9 -3.34 -8.66 -10.51
N ILE A 10 -4.25 -8.67 -9.51
CA ILE A 10 -4.36 -7.61 -8.51
C ILE A 10 -4.27 -8.21 -7.10
N ALA A 11 -3.31 -7.74 -6.32
CA ALA A 11 -3.27 -7.95 -4.88
C ALA A 11 -3.86 -6.73 -4.16
N THR A 12 -4.64 -6.96 -3.11
CA THR A 12 -5.29 -5.87 -2.37
C THR A 12 -5.00 -5.99 -0.88
N VAL A 13 -4.63 -4.87 -0.26
CA VAL A 13 -4.57 -4.71 1.19
C VAL A 13 -5.64 -3.70 1.59
N HIS A 14 -6.62 -4.14 2.36
CA HIS A 14 -7.73 -3.30 2.82
C HIS A 14 -7.32 -2.45 4.02
N GLN A 15 -8.07 -1.39 4.30
CA GLN A 15 -7.89 -0.52 5.47
C GLN A 15 -8.00 -1.32 6.79
N GLN A 16 -8.96 -2.23 6.88
CA GLN A 16 -9.15 -3.10 8.03
C GLN A 16 -9.01 -4.56 7.60
N ASN A 17 -7.93 -5.18 8.05
CA ASN A 17 -7.66 -6.57 7.80
C ASN A 17 -7.83 -7.39 9.08
N THR A 18 -8.57 -8.48 9.00
CA THR A 18 -8.77 -9.41 10.11
C THR A 18 -8.05 -10.73 9.84
N VAL A 19 -7.48 -11.31 10.87
CA VAL A 19 -6.82 -12.61 10.82
C VAL A 19 -7.30 -13.48 11.97
N PRO A 20 -7.22 -14.81 11.85
CA PRO A 20 -7.37 -15.72 13.00
C PRO A 20 -6.39 -15.36 14.12
N SER A 21 -6.78 -15.61 15.38
CA SER A 21 -6.07 -15.11 16.57
C SER A 21 -4.65 -15.64 16.75
N ASP A 22 -4.35 -16.78 16.18
CA ASP A 22 -3.12 -17.56 16.40
C ASP A 22 -2.23 -17.72 15.16
N ILE A 23 -2.59 -17.04 14.05
CA ILE A 23 -1.80 -17.10 12.82
C ILE A 23 -0.45 -16.36 12.96
N THR A 24 0.62 -17.02 12.52
CA THR A 24 1.95 -16.41 12.42
C THR A 24 2.09 -15.53 11.18
N VAL A 25 3.11 -14.65 11.15
CA VAL A 25 3.44 -13.84 9.95
C VAL A 25 3.68 -14.75 8.74
N LYS A 26 4.46 -15.82 8.91
CA LYS A 26 4.77 -16.75 7.82
C LYS A 26 3.52 -17.42 7.26
N GLU A 27 2.63 -17.88 8.13
CA GLU A 27 1.34 -18.47 7.72
C GLU A 27 0.44 -17.45 7.01
N LEU A 28 0.37 -16.21 7.51
CA LEU A 28 -0.36 -15.13 6.84
C LEU A 28 0.18 -14.90 5.43
N VAL A 29 1.50 -14.81 5.27
CA VAL A 29 2.13 -14.56 3.96
C VAL A 29 1.86 -15.70 2.99
N TYR A 30 1.76 -16.95 3.46
CA TYR A 30 1.34 -18.09 2.64
C TYR A 30 -0.07 -17.95 2.06
N TYR A 31 -0.98 -17.20 2.69
CA TYR A 31 -2.30 -16.95 2.11
C TYR A 31 -2.22 -16.18 0.79
N GLY A 32 -1.19 -15.37 0.59
CA GLY A 32 -0.91 -14.73 -0.69
C GLY A 32 -0.68 -15.72 -1.84
N ARG A 33 -0.31 -16.98 -1.54
CA ARG A 33 -0.11 -18.01 -2.57
C ARG A 33 -1.39 -18.70 -3.03
N ILE A 34 -2.50 -18.57 -2.27
CA ILE A 34 -3.77 -19.27 -2.54
C ILE A 34 -4.29 -19.05 -3.98
N PRO A 35 -4.29 -17.84 -4.57
CA PRO A 35 -4.80 -17.63 -5.92
C PRO A 35 -4.04 -18.41 -7.01
N ARG A 36 -2.78 -18.75 -6.75
CA ARG A 36 -1.91 -19.45 -7.71
C ARG A 36 -1.89 -20.97 -7.52
N LYS A 37 -2.44 -21.48 -6.41
CA LYS A 37 -2.47 -22.93 -6.14
C LYS A 37 -3.53 -23.64 -6.98
N LYS A 38 -3.23 -24.89 -7.35
CA LYS A 38 -4.23 -25.84 -7.86
C LYS A 38 -4.95 -26.47 -6.69
N TYR A 39 -6.18 -26.97 -6.94
CA TYR A 39 -6.96 -27.70 -5.95
C TYR A 39 -6.14 -28.87 -5.37
N PHE A 40 -6.13 -29.01 -4.05
CA PHE A 40 -5.41 -30.06 -3.31
C PHE A 40 -3.87 -30.05 -3.42
N GLN A 41 -3.29 -28.95 -3.89
CA GLN A 41 -1.82 -28.80 -3.92
C GLN A 41 -1.32 -28.22 -2.60
N GLY A 42 -0.41 -28.94 -1.93
CA GLY A 42 0.35 -28.43 -0.76
C GLY A 42 1.28 -27.26 -1.14
N ASN A 43 2.05 -26.76 -0.18
CA ASN A 43 3.08 -25.76 -0.45
C ASN A 43 4.21 -26.40 -1.27
N SER A 44 4.64 -25.73 -2.33
CA SER A 44 5.81 -26.11 -3.11
C SER A 44 7.07 -25.41 -2.59
N ASN A 45 8.26 -25.88 -3.00
CA ASN A 45 9.51 -25.16 -2.72
C ASN A 45 9.50 -23.76 -3.29
N GLU A 46 8.90 -23.55 -4.46
CA GLU A 46 8.72 -22.22 -5.05
C GLU A 46 7.86 -21.33 -4.17
N ASP A 47 6.77 -21.84 -3.58
CA ASP A 47 5.95 -21.06 -2.65
C ASP A 47 6.75 -20.65 -1.41
N GLU A 48 7.59 -21.54 -0.88
CA GLU A 48 8.48 -21.24 0.26
C GLU A 48 9.45 -20.10 -0.07
N GLU A 49 10.12 -20.18 -1.23
CA GLU A 49 11.05 -19.16 -1.68
C GLU A 49 10.37 -17.78 -1.84
N ILE A 50 9.15 -17.76 -2.41
CA ILE A 50 8.38 -16.52 -2.59
C ILE A 50 7.94 -15.96 -1.23
N VAL A 51 7.52 -16.79 -0.30
CA VAL A 51 7.12 -16.37 1.05
C VAL A 51 8.30 -15.78 1.82
N GLU A 52 9.45 -16.46 1.83
CA GLU A 52 10.66 -15.96 2.49
C GLU A 52 11.16 -14.66 1.82
N TRP A 53 11.07 -14.55 0.49
CA TRP A 53 11.38 -13.32 -0.22
C TRP A 53 10.45 -12.17 0.21
N ALA A 54 9.13 -12.39 0.29
CA ALA A 54 8.17 -11.37 0.67
C ALA A 54 8.38 -10.90 2.12
N ILE A 55 8.65 -11.83 3.05
CA ILE A 55 8.99 -11.55 4.45
C ILE A 55 10.26 -10.69 4.54
N LYS A 56 11.29 -11.04 3.77
CA LYS A 56 12.54 -10.28 3.71
C LYS A 56 12.34 -8.87 3.15
N ARG A 57 11.58 -8.74 2.06
CA ARG A 57 11.30 -7.42 1.44
C ARG A 57 10.56 -6.46 2.36
N THR A 58 9.80 -6.97 3.32
CA THR A 58 9.05 -6.17 4.29
C THR A 58 9.74 -6.06 5.67
N GLY A 59 10.99 -6.55 5.80
CA GLY A 59 11.78 -6.45 7.03
C GLY A 59 11.22 -7.27 8.20
N LEU A 60 10.54 -8.40 7.92
CA LEU A 60 9.85 -9.20 8.92
C LEU A 60 10.54 -10.52 9.26
N GLU A 61 11.81 -10.75 8.84
CA GLU A 61 12.51 -12.02 9.04
C GLU A 61 12.57 -12.46 10.51
N LYS A 62 12.82 -11.50 11.41
CA LYS A 62 12.89 -11.77 12.86
C LYS A 62 11.53 -11.99 13.51
N LEU A 63 10.46 -11.70 12.79
CA LEU A 63 9.08 -11.75 13.29
C LEU A 63 8.26 -12.84 12.61
N LYS A 64 8.84 -13.62 11.70
CA LYS A 64 8.09 -14.56 10.85
C LYS A 64 7.30 -15.62 11.62
N ASP A 65 7.79 -16.02 12.78
CA ASP A 65 7.14 -17.02 13.65
C ASP A 65 6.27 -16.38 14.75
N LYS A 66 6.20 -15.03 14.80
CA LYS A 66 5.39 -14.29 15.77
C LYS A 66 3.94 -14.25 15.33
N SER A 67 3.00 -14.32 16.29
CA SER A 67 1.57 -14.10 16.01
C SER A 67 1.31 -12.69 15.51
N VAL A 68 0.57 -12.56 14.41
CA VAL A 68 0.19 -11.27 13.81
C VAL A 68 -0.60 -10.39 14.79
N MET A 69 -1.41 -10.99 15.65
CA MET A 69 -2.20 -10.26 16.65
C MET A 69 -1.34 -9.60 17.74
N SER A 70 -0.12 -10.08 17.97
CA SER A 70 0.80 -9.50 18.96
C SER A 70 1.74 -8.43 18.40
N MET A 71 1.59 -8.07 17.13
CA MET A 71 2.41 -7.08 16.44
C MET A 71 1.90 -5.65 16.64
N SER A 72 2.79 -4.67 16.53
CA SER A 72 2.42 -3.25 16.39
C SER A 72 1.61 -3.00 15.12
N GLY A 73 0.94 -1.86 15.02
CA GLY A 73 0.16 -1.49 13.83
C GLY A 73 1.01 -1.50 12.54
N GLY A 74 2.19 -0.88 12.59
CA GLY A 74 3.11 -0.83 11.44
C GLY A 74 3.67 -2.21 11.04
N GLU A 75 4.09 -3.03 12.04
CA GLU A 75 4.51 -4.40 11.78
C GLU A 75 3.39 -5.23 11.14
N ARG A 76 2.17 -5.10 11.64
CA ARG A 76 0.99 -5.79 11.08
C ARG A 76 0.70 -5.34 9.66
N GLN A 77 0.78 -4.05 9.39
CA GLN A 77 0.59 -3.51 8.03
C GLN A 77 1.63 -4.08 7.06
N ARG A 78 2.92 -4.16 7.46
CA ARG A 78 3.96 -4.81 6.67
C ARG A 78 3.68 -6.28 6.43
N ALA A 79 3.11 -7.00 7.39
CA ALA A 79 2.75 -8.41 7.21
C ALA A 79 1.64 -8.60 6.15
N PHE A 80 0.64 -7.72 6.09
CA PHE A 80 -0.35 -7.73 5.01
C PHE A 80 0.23 -7.35 3.66
N ILE A 81 1.16 -6.40 3.62
CA ILE A 81 1.89 -6.08 2.38
C ILE A 81 2.73 -7.29 1.94
N ALA A 82 3.41 -7.99 2.85
CA ALA A 82 4.14 -9.22 2.54
C ALA A 82 3.22 -10.30 1.95
N MET A 83 2.03 -10.50 2.52
CA MET A 83 1.01 -11.40 1.98
C MET A 83 0.63 -11.01 0.54
N ALA A 84 0.38 -9.73 0.29
CA ALA A 84 0.05 -9.22 -1.04
C ALA A 84 1.20 -9.42 -2.04
N LEU A 85 2.46 -9.17 -1.62
CA LEU A 85 3.66 -9.41 -2.45
C LEU A 85 3.85 -10.89 -2.79
N ALA A 86 3.56 -11.79 -1.85
CA ALA A 86 3.65 -13.24 -2.09
C ALA A 86 2.68 -13.71 -3.17
N GLN A 87 1.62 -12.97 -3.46
CA GLN A 87 0.70 -13.24 -4.57
C GLN A 87 1.35 -13.08 -5.95
N LYS A 88 2.46 -12.31 -6.06
CA LYS A 88 3.17 -12.04 -7.32
C LYS A 88 2.24 -11.49 -8.41
N SER A 89 1.37 -10.58 -8.06
CA SER A 89 0.52 -9.82 -8.99
C SER A 89 1.27 -8.65 -9.62
N GLU A 90 0.76 -8.14 -10.73
CA GLU A 90 1.32 -6.97 -11.40
C GLU A 90 0.87 -5.65 -10.79
N ILE A 91 -0.27 -5.68 -10.09
CA ILE A 91 -0.89 -4.52 -9.46
C ILE A 91 -1.05 -4.77 -7.96
N LEU A 92 -0.60 -3.82 -7.14
CA LEU A 92 -0.84 -3.76 -5.70
C LEU A 92 -1.78 -2.60 -5.40
N PHE A 93 -2.96 -2.93 -4.87
CA PHE A 93 -3.93 -1.94 -4.41
C PHE A 93 -3.86 -1.82 -2.88
N LEU A 94 -3.62 -0.61 -2.38
CA LEU A 94 -3.52 -0.30 -0.96
C LEU A 94 -4.63 0.68 -0.57
N ASP A 95 -5.56 0.23 0.26
CA ASP A 95 -6.67 1.04 0.73
C ASP A 95 -6.29 1.67 2.09
N GLU A 96 -5.95 2.96 2.07
CA GLU A 96 -5.54 3.75 3.23
C GLU A 96 -4.41 3.09 4.06
N PRO A 97 -3.25 2.78 3.47
CA PRO A 97 -2.22 1.97 4.14
C PRO A 97 -1.55 2.66 5.32
N THR A 98 -1.74 3.96 5.50
CA THR A 98 -1.13 4.79 6.56
C THR A 98 -2.10 5.15 7.70
N THR A 99 -3.39 4.82 7.56
CA THR A 99 -4.41 5.16 8.56
C THR A 99 -4.16 4.40 9.87
N TYR A 100 -4.35 5.08 11.01
CA TYR A 100 -4.09 4.60 12.37
C TYR A 100 -2.62 4.31 12.74
N LEU A 101 -1.67 4.71 11.89
CA LEU A 101 -0.25 4.62 12.17
C LEU A 101 0.28 5.98 12.66
N ASP A 102 1.30 5.96 13.53
CA ASP A 102 2.07 7.16 13.83
C ASP A 102 2.94 7.58 12.62
N ILE A 103 3.44 8.81 12.65
CA ILE A 103 4.16 9.40 11.51
C ILE A 103 5.39 8.59 11.08
N TYR A 104 6.09 7.96 12.03
CA TYR A 104 7.25 7.14 11.72
C TYR A 104 6.84 5.92 10.88
N HIS A 105 5.83 5.20 11.31
CA HIS A 105 5.34 4.01 10.60
C HIS A 105 4.64 4.36 9.28
N GLN A 106 3.99 5.54 9.20
CA GLN A 106 3.44 6.02 7.92
C GLN A 106 4.55 6.19 6.87
N VAL A 107 5.62 6.88 7.23
CA VAL A 107 6.77 7.09 6.34
C VAL A 107 7.41 5.75 5.97
N GLU A 108 7.63 4.87 6.95
CA GLU A 108 8.21 3.55 6.73
C GLU A 108 7.42 2.71 5.71
N ILE A 109 6.09 2.73 5.78
CA ILE A 109 5.22 2.03 4.81
C ILE A 109 5.31 2.66 3.42
N LEU A 110 5.29 3.99 3.32
CA LEU A 110 5.31 4.67 2.03
C LEU A 110 6.67 4.53 1.33
N GLU A 111 7.78 4.60 2.07
CA GLU A 111 9.11 4.33 1.52
C GLU A 111 9.22 2.86 1.06
N LEU A 112 8.76 1.90 1.85
CA LEU A 112 8.72 0.49 1.44
C LEU A 112 7.94 0.31 0.12
N VAL A 113 6.77 0.92 0.01
CA VAL A 113 5.94 0.81 -1.20
C VAL A 113 6.61 1.45 -2.41
N LYS A 114 7.29 2.58 -2.22
CA LYS A 114 8.07 3.25 -3.27
C LYS A 114 9.22 2.36 -3.76
N GLU A 115 10.02 1.80 -2.84
CA GLU A 115 11.09 0.86 -3.18
C GLU A 115 10.56 -0.37 -3.95
N LEU A 116 9.41 -0.92 -3.54
CA LEU A 116 8.79 -2.05 -4.23
C LEU A 116 8.36 -1.68 -5.66
N ASN A 117 7.81 -0.49 -5.88
CA ASN A 117 7.46 -0.01 -7.22
C ASN A 117 8.70 0.14 -8.09
N GLU A 118 9.75 0.83 -7.60
CA GLU A 118 10.97 1.11 -8.35
C GLU A 118 11.75 -0.16 -8.71
N GLU A 119 11.86 -1.13 -7.79
CA GLU A 119 12.70 -2.31 -7.98
C GLU A 119 11.99 -3.50 -8.63
N SER A 120 10.67 -3.59 -8.50
CA SER A 120 9.90 -4.78 -8.93
C SER A 120 9.00 -4.55 -10.13
N ASN A 121 9.03 -3.36 -10.73
CA ASN A 121 8.10 -2.95 -11.81
C ASN A 121 6.61 -3.19 -11.44
N LEU A 122 6.32 -3.07 -10.14
CA LEU A 122 5.00 -3.29 -9.57
C LEU A 122 4.17 -2.01 -9.70
N THR A 123 3.03 -2.06 -10.38
CA THR A 123 2.10 -0.94 -10.39
C THR A 123 1.42 -0.82 -9.03
N VAL A 124 1.55 0.32 -8.37
CA VAL A 124 0.91 0.56 -7.07
C VAL A 124 -0.20 1.58 -7.20
N VAL A 125 -1.37 1.25 -6.67
CA VAL A 125 -2.51 2.16 -6.54
C VAL A 125 -2.82 2.32 -5.06
N MET A 126 -2.72 3.55 -4.55
CA MET A 126 -2.97 3.85 -3.12
C MET A 126 -4.11 4.83 -2.95
N VAL A 127 -4.97 4.59 -1.97
CA VAL A 127 -5.89 5.60 -1.45
C VAL A 127 -5.19 6.30 -0.29
N LEU A 128 -4.99 7.61 -0.40
CA LEU A 128 -4.32 8.42 0.62
C LEU A 128 -5.20 9.61 1.00
N HIS A 129 -5.23 9.97 2.29
CA HIS A 129 -5.94 11.14 2.80
C HIS A 129 -5.04 12.35 2.98
N ASP A 130 -3.75 12.15 3.20
CA ASP A 130 -2.77 13.22 3.34
C ASP A 130 -2.29 13.68 1.95
N ILE A 131 -2.52 14.97 1.67
CA ILE A 131 -2.16 15.59 0.38
C ILE A 131 -0.65 15.56 0.17
N ASN A 132 0.14 15.82 1.21
CA ASN A 132 1.60 15.83 1.09
C ASN A 132 2.17 14.43 0.88
N GLN A 133 1.58 13.41 1.51
CA GLN A 133 1.93 12.02 1.20
C GLN A 133 1.60 11.69 -0.26
N ALA A 134 0.41 12.09 -0.75
CA ALA A 134 0.03 11.86 -2.14
C ALA A 134 0.98 12.59 -3.11
N ILE A 135 1.36 13.83 -2.83
CA ILE A 135 2.31 14.59 -3.65
C ILE A 135 3.69 13.90 -3.70
N LYS A 136 4.19 13.46 -2.54
CA LYS A 136 5.56 12.93 -2.42
C LYS A 136 5.72 11.52 -3.00
N TYR A 137 4.70 10.68 -2.85
CA TYR A 137 4.81 9.24 -3.12
C TYR A 137 4.03 8.77 -4.37
N SER A 138 3.56 9.70 -5.21
CA SER A 138 2.82 9.33 -6.43
C SER A 138 3.44 9.96 -7.68
N ASP A 139 3.47 9.21 -8.77
CA ASP A 139 3.78 9.74 -10.11
C ASP A 139 2.55 10.43 -10.72
N ASN A 140 1.39 9.80 -10.53
CA ASN A 140 0.09 10.26 -11.02
C ASN A 140 -0.92 10.28 -9.88
N ILE A 141 -1.85 11.23 -9.93
CA ILE A 141 -2.92 11.39 -8.94
C ILE A 141 -4.28 11.35 -9.64
N ILE A 142 -5.23 10.69 -8.99
CA ILE A 142 -6.65 10.78 -9.33
C ILE A 142 -7.36 11.42 -8.14
N VAL A 143 -7.95 12.58 -8.35
CA VAL A 143 -8.70 13.29 -7.30
C VAL A 143 -10.18 12.91 -7.41
N MET A 144 -10.72 12.37 -6.32
CA MET A 144 -12.09 11.90 -6.22
C MET A 144 -12.94 12.86 -5.37
N LYS A 145 -14.17 13.14 -5.81
CA LYS A 145 -15.17 13.88 -5.03
C LYS A 145 -16.55 13.32 -5.31
N PHE A 146 -17.31 13.01 -4.26
CA PHE A 146 -18.66 12.44 -4.36
C PHE A 146 -18.75 11.22 -5.30
N GLY A 147 -17.76 10.34 -5.26
CA GLY A 147 -17.71 9.12 -6.07
C GLY A 147 -17.31 9.36 -7.55
N GLN A 148 -16.91 10.56 -7.92
CA GLN A 148 -16.51 10.91 -9.28
C GLN A 148 -15.02 11.32 -9.33
N ALA A 149 -14.30 10.87 -10.35
CA ALA A 149 -12.96 11.37 -10.64
C ALA A 149 -13.10 12.77 -11.30
N ILE A 150 -12.60 13.79 -10.63
CA ILE A 150 -12.73 15.20 -11.07
C ILE A 150 -11.44 15.73 -11.69
N ALA A 151 -10.30 15.14 -11.39
CA ALA A 151 -9.02 15.43 -12.02
C ALA A 151 -8.13 14.17 -11.98
N SER A 152 -7.30 14.00 -13.00
CA SER A 152 -6.29 12.93 -13.06
C SER A 152 -5.10 13.37 -13.92
N GLY A 153 -3.90 12.94 -13.57
CA GLY A 153 -2.67 13.25 -14.29
C GLY A 153 -1.46 13.26 -13.37
N LYS A 154 -0.36 13.81 -13.86
CA LYS A 154 0.86 13.95 -13.06
C LYS A 154 0.63 14.90 -11.88
N VAL A 155 1.32 14.64 -10.78
CA VAL A 155 1.19 15.42 -9.54
C VAL A 155 1.28 16.92 -9.79
N ASN A 156 2.32 17.36 -10.49
CA ASN A 156 2.57 18.79 -10.78
C ASN A 156 1.54 19.45 -11.72
N GLU A 157 0.79 18.68 -12.49
CA GLU A 157 -0.26 19.16 -13.38
C GLU A 157 -1.61 19.25 -12.65
N VAL A 158 -1.89 18.31 -11.76
CA VAL A 158 -3.18 18.16 -11.07
C VAL A 158 -3.23 19.01 -9.80
N ILE A 159 -2.17 18.98 -8.98
CA ILE A 159 -2.16 19.65 -7.68
C ILE A 159 -1.90 21.14 -7.87
N ASN A 160 -2.93 21.94 -7.64
CA ASN A 160 -2.87 23.41 -7.65
C ASN A 160 -3.87 23.97 -6.64
N MET A 161 -3.71 25.26 -6.29
CA MET A 161 -4.54 25.91 -5.28
C MET A 161 -6.03 25.96 -5.63
N ASN A 162 -6.38 26.07 -6.92
CA ASN A 162 -7.78 26.09 -7.35
C ASN A 162 -8.43 24.74 -7.04
N LEU A 163 -7.77 23.63 -7.39
CA LEU A 163 -8.24 22.27 -7.08
C LEU A 163 -8.40 22.08 -5.57
N LEU A 164 -7.39 22.46 -4.80
CA LEU A 164 -7.41 22.27 -3.33
C LEU A 164 -8.54 23.08 -2.69
N ASN A 165 -8.76 24.31 -3.11
CA ASN A 165 -9.88 25.12 -2.66
C ASN A 165 -11.24 24.52 -3.05
N ASP A 166 -11.38 24.03 -4.28
CA ASP A 166 -12.65 23.50 -4.78
C ASP A 166 -13.02 22.17 -4.16
N VAL A 167 -12.02 21.31 -3.92
CA VAL A 167 -12.24 19.95 -3.40
C VAL A 167 -12.32 19.94 -1.88
N TYR A 168 -11.28 20.46 -1.23
CA TYR A 168 -11.09 20.34 0.23
C TYR A 168 -11.60 21.57 0.99
N LYS A 169 -11.92 22.67 0.28
CA LYS A 169 -12.35 23.96 0.90
C LYS A 169 -11.31 24.54 1.87
N ILE A 170 -10.03 24.27 1.60
CA ILE A 170 -8.91 24.69 2.42
C ILE A 170 -8.09 25.73 1.67
N GLY A 171 -7.87 26.88 2.30
CA GLY A 171 -6.91 27.88 1.82
C GLY A 171 -5.49 27.51 2.24
N GLY A 172 -4.50 27.93 1.47
CA GLY A 172 -3.09 27.64 1.76
C GLY A 172 -2.19 28.12 0.63
N PHE A 173 -1.01 27.57 0.59
CA PHE A 173 -0.09 27.76 -0.54
C PHE A 173 0.69 26.47 -0.82
N ILE A 174 1.12 26.35 -2.06
CA ILE A 174 2.04 25.31 -2.49
C ILE A 174 3.44 25.93 -2.53
N SER A 175 4.41 25.27 -1.92
CA SER A 175 5.80 25.69 -1.86
C SER A 175 6.72 24.57 -2.29
N GLU A 176 7.93 24.90 -2.64
CA GLU A 176 8.99 23.93 -2.91
C GLU A 176 10.08 24.06 -1.84
N ILE A 177 10.38 22.98 -1.13
CA ILE A 177 11.44 22.89 -0.12
C ILE A 177 12.34 21.73 -0.50
N GLU A 178 13.64 21.99 -0.69
CA GLU A 178 14.64 20.98 -1.08
C GLU A 178 14.24 20.17 -2.34
N LYS A 179 13.57 20.83 -3.30
CA LYS A 179 13.03 20.25 -4.54
C LYS A 179 11.79 19.36 -4.35
N GLU A 180 11.25 19.30 -3.15
CA GLU A 180 9.99 18.62 -2.89
C GLU A 180 8.84 19.63 -2.84
N THR A 181 7.76 19.33 -3.57
CA THR A 181 6.52 20.13 -3.53
C THR A 181 5.75 19.81 -2.27
N ILE A 182 5.38 20.83 -1.51
CA ILE A 182 4.55 20.68 -0.31
C ILE A 182 3.36 21.64 -0.34
N PHE A 183 2.24 21.18 0.19
CA PHE A 183 1.08 22.01 0.48
C PHE A 183 1.07 22.42 1.95
N VAL A 184 0.95 23.72 2.22
CA VAL A 184 0.85 24.27 3.57
C VAL A 184 -0.56 24.86 3.74
N PRO A 185 -1.43 24.22 4.54
CA PRO A 185 -2.77 24.75 4.84
C PRO A 185 -2.67 25.97 5.76
N LEU A 186 -3.47 27.03 5.50
CA LEU A 186 -3.47 28.23 6.32
C LEU A 186 -4.80 28.43 7.07
N LYS A 187 -5.92 28.33 6.36
CA LYS A 187 -7.27 28.57 6.93
C LYS A 187 -8.34 27.80 6.16
N LEU A 188 -9.43 27.51 6.89
CA LEU A 188 -10.73 27.11 6.33
C LEU A 188 -11.48 28.32 5.81
#